data_9f8174938bcb365cd0c20172565d04bf
#
_entry.id   9f8174938bcb365cd0c20172565d04bf
#
_cell.length_a   1.000
_cell.length_b   1.000
_cell.length_c   1.000
_cell.angle_alpha   90.00
_cell.angle_beta   90.00
_cell.angle_gamma   90.00
#
_symmetry.space_group_name_H-M   'P 1'
#
loop_
_entity.id
_entity.type
_entity.pdbx_description
1 polymer ?
#
loop_
_entity_poly.entity_id
_entity_poly.type
_entity_poly.pdbx_seq_one_letter_code
_entity_poly.pdbx_strand_id
1 'polypeptide(L)'
;ITGIFKEEEKDLMLLALILHDGLKSGLEKSQYTLIDHPLLMANYIKDNKEKLTLTPGEIDFLANVISSHMGPWTKDYKGNEVLPKPVNKYQKFVHMCDYLASRKFLNINFKENEIVDWHKQTFVILLS
;
A
#
# COMPACT_ATOMS: atom_id res chain seq x y z
N ILE A 1 -15.14 4.94 7.07
CA ILE A 1 -13.68 4.66 7.00
C ILE A 1 -12.87 5.83 7.57
N THR A 2 -13.27 7.04 7.24
CA THR A 2 -12.48 8.25 7.55
C THR A 2 -12.39 8.58 9.03
N GLY A 3 -13.34 8.16 9.86
CA GLY A 3 -13.37 8.48 11.29
C GLY A 3 -12.36 7.74 12.15
N ILE A 4 -11.70 6.66 11.63
CA ILE A 4 -10.73 5.88 12.40
C ILE A 4 -9.29 6.37 12.25
N PHE A 5 -9.05 7.38 11.43
CA PHE A 5 -7.72 7.95 11.18
C PHE A 5 -7.72 9.45 11.52
N LYS A 6 -6.60 9.93 12.06
CA LYS A 6 -6.35 11.36 12.25
C LYS A 6 -6.05 12.03 10.90
N GLU A 7 -6.25 13.35 10.82
CA GLU A 7 -6.01 14.10 9.58
C GLU A 7 -4.57 13.96 9.06
N GLU A 8 -3.58 14.03 9.96
CA GLU A 8 -2.18 13.87 9.60
C GLU A 8 -1.90 12.46 9.04
N GLU A 9 -2.56 11.45 9.61
CA GLU A 9 -2.44 10.06 9.15
C GLU A 9 -3.07 9.89 7.77
N LYS A 10 -4.22 10.52 7.51
CA LYS A 10 -4.88 10.49 6.19
C LYS A 10 -3.99 11.15 5.13
N ASP A 11 -3.40 12.28 5.43
CA ASP A 11 -2.52 12.99 4.50
C ASP A 11 -1.30 12.14 4.15
N LEU A 12 -0.70 11.48 5.14
CA LEU A 12 0.43 10.59 4.91
C LEU A 12 0.04 9.35 4.10
N MET A 13 -1.14 8.78 4.34
CA MET A 13 -1.62 7.65 3.54
C MET A 13 -1.94 8.04 2.10
N LEU A 14 -2.50 9.23 1.88
CA LEU A 14 -2.70 9.77 0.53
C LEU A 14 -1.37 9.97 -0.19
N LEU A 15 -0.38 10.54 0.49
CA LEU A 15 0.96 10.70 -0.07
C LEU A 15 1.58 9.34 -0.41
N ALA A 16 1.42 8.35 0.46
CA ALA A 16 1.87 6.98 0.20
C ALA A 16 1.22 6.40 -1.06
N LEU A 17 -0.08 6.59 -1.24
CA LEU A 17 -0.81 6.12 -2.42
C LEU A 17 -0.34 6.81 -3.70
N ILE A 18 0.01 8.10 -3.63
CA ILE A 18 0.57 8.82 -4.78
C ILE A 18 1.95 8.27 -5.16
N LEU A 19 2.78 7.93 -4.18
CA LEU A 19 4.18 7.55 -4.38
C LEU A 19 4.42 6.05 -4.56
N HIS A 20 3.50 5.18 -4.11
CA HIS A 20 3.77 3.75 -3.93
C HIS A 20 4.29 3.02 -5.19
N ASP A 21 3.81 3.40 -6.36
CA ASP A 21 4.20 2.80 -7.63
C ASP A 21 5.26 3.60 -8.40
N GLY A 22 5.89 4.57 -7.75
CA GLY A 22 6.88 5.44 -8.40
C GLY A 22 8.06 4.69 -9.02
N LEU A 23 8.43 3.54 -8.48
CA LEU A 23 9.50 2.68 -8.99
C LEU A 23 9.00 1.29 -9.39
N LYS A 24 7.79 1.21 -9.90
CA LYS A 24 7.15 -0.07 -10.28
C LYS A 24 7.99 -0.88 -11.25
N SER A 25 8.70 -0.22 -12.15
CA SER A 25 9.59 -0.85 -13.13
C SER A 25 11.07 -0.77 -12.75
N GLY A 26 11.39 -0.36 -11.52
CA GLY A 26 12.75 -0.25 -10.98
C GLY A 26 13.37 1.14 -11.15
N LEU A 27 14.59 1.31 -10.60
CA LEU A 27 15.38 2.54 -10.73
C LEU A 27 15.78 2.78 -12.18
N GLU A 28 16.19 1.72 -12.86
CA GLU A 28 16.34 1.69 -14.31
C GLU A 28 15.09 1.02 -14.89
N LYS A 29 14.39 1.70 -15.81
CA LYS A 29 13.11 1.19 -16.32
C LYS A 29 13.23 -0.20 -16.91
N SER A 30 12.61 -1.18 -16.25
CA SER A 30 12.44 -2.52 -16.76
C SER A 30 11.17 -2.57 -17.65
N GLN A 31 11.13 -3.56 -18.55
CA GLN A 31 9.95 -3.85 -19.36
C GLN A 31 8.78 -4.36 -18.51
N TYR A 32 9.06 -4.93 -17.33
CA TYR A 32 8.09 -5.57 -16.45
C TYR A 32 8.05 -4.92 -15.07
N THR A 33 6.94 -5.08 -14.38
CA THR A 33 6.81 -4.73 -12.97
C THR A 33 7.73 -5.62 -12.14
N LEU A 34 8.55 -5.00 -11.27
CA LEU A 34 9.43 -5.72 -10.36
C LEU A 34 8.66 -6.12 -9.10
N ILE A 35 8.85 -7.37 -8.65
CA ILE A 35 8.20 -7.86 -7.43
C ILE A 35 8.61 -7.07 -6.19
N ASP A 36 9.84 -6.62 -6.14
CA ASP A 36 10.40 -5.87 -5.02
C ASP A 36 10.21 -4.35 -5.12
N HIS A 37 9.42 -3.87 -6.10
CA HIS A 37 9.19 -2.43 -6.28
C HIS A 37 8.69 -1.71 -5.01
N PRO A 38 7.90 -2.34 -4.11
CA PRO A 38 7.53 -1.67 -2.86
C PRO A 38 8.74 -1.36 -1.98
N LEU A 39 9.69 -2.28 -1.90
CA LEU A 39 10.92 -2.07 -1.13
C LEU A 39 11.82 -1.03 -1.79
N LEU A 40 11.92 -1.05 -3.11
CA LEU A 40 12.70 -0.05 -3.85
C LEU A 40 12.17 1.35 -3.57
N MET A 41 10.86 1.55 -3.61
CA MET A 41 10.27 2.86 -3.35
C MET A 41 10.42 3.27 -1.89
N ALA A 42 10.22 2.36 -0.94
CA ALA A 42 10.42 2.63 0.47
C ALA A 42 11.87 3.06 0.77
N ASN A 43 12.85 2.36 0.20
CA ASN A 43 14.25 2.70 0.35
C ASN A 43 14.60 4.02 -0.35
N TYR A 44 14.04 4.27 -1.52
CA TYR A 44 14.22 5.54 -2.24
C TYR A 44 13.77 6.74 -1.40
N ILE A 45 12.63 6.62 -0.73
CA ILE A 45 12.13 7.67 0.17
C ILE A 45 13.08 7.89 1.34
N LYS A 46 13.57 6.82 1.97
CA LYS A 46 14.53 6.91 3.07
C LYS A 46 15.86 7.54 2.63
N ASP A 47 16.36 7.15 1.47
CA ASP A 47 17.63 7.66 0.93
C ASP A 47 17.55 9.14 0.51
N ASN A 48 16.36 9.61 0.16
CA ASN A 48 16.11 10.99 -0.25
C ASN A 48 15.37 11.82 0.82
N LYS A 49 15.41 11.39 2.07
CA LYS A 49 14.70 12.05 3.17
C LYS A 49 15.02 13.54 3.33
N GLU A 50 16.25 13.93 2.99
CA GLU A 50 16.70 15.33 3.07
C GLU A 50 16.01 16.24 2.06
N LYS A 51 15.48 15.68 0.97
CA LYS A 51 14.73 16.41 -0.06
C LYS A 51 13.25 16.54 0.29
N LEU A 52 12.80 15.86 1.33
CA LEU A 52 11.42 15.86 1.77
C LEU A 52 11.30 16.68 3.06
N THR A 53 10.24 17.49 3.14
CA THR A 53 9.95 18.32 4.32
C THR A 53 9.14 17.53 5.35
N LEU A 54 9.57 16.31 5.65
CA LEU A 54 8.89 15.39 6.55
C LEU A 54 9.78 15.04 7.73
N THR A 55 9.15 14.77 8.87
CA THR A 55 9.85 14.29 10.07
C THR A 55 10.36 12.87 9.86
N PRO A 56 11.37 12.42 10.64
CA PRO A 56 11.82 11.01 10.57
C PRO A 56 10.68 10.01 10.81
N GLY A 57 9.76 10.31 11.73
CA GLY A 57 8.60 9.45 12.00
C GLY A 57 7.65 9.36 10.81
N GLU A 58 7.45 10.46 10.09
CA GLU A 58 6.63 10.50 8.88
C GLU A 58 7.28 9.72 7.73
N ILE A 59 8.60 9.82 7.59
CA ILE A 59 9.36 9.03 6.60
C ILE A 59 9.22 7.54 6.90
N ASP A 60 9.37 7.12 8.16
CA ASP A 60 9.21 5.72 8.54
C ASP A 60 7.78 5.22 8.30
N PHE A 61 6.79 6.06 8.58
CA PHE A 61 5.39 5.74 8.30
C PHE A 61 5.16 5.48 6.80
N LEU A 62 5.62 6.39 5.94
CA LEU A 62 5.52 6.24 4.49
C LEU A 62 6.20 4.96 4.00
N ALA A 63 7.43 4.72 4.45
CA ALA A 63 8.18 3.54 4.06
C ALA A 63 7.47 2.24 4.47
N ASN A 64 6.90 2.19 5.66
CA ASN A 64 6.18 1.03 6.16
C ASN A 64 4.92 0.72 5.36
N VAL A 65 4.09 1.72 5.08
CA VAL A 65 2.84 1.50 4.35
C VAL A 65 3.10 1.21 2.87
N ILE A 66 4.14 1.79 2.28
CA ILE A 66 4.52 1.51 0.88
C ILE A 66 5.11 0.11 0.75
N SER A 67 6.01 -0.30 1.64
CA SER A 67 6.67 -1.62 1.55
C SER A 67 5.69 -2.78 1.61
N SER A 68 4.56 -2.62 2.26
CA SER A 68 3.55 -3.67 2.46
C SER A 68 2.31 -3.52 1.57
N HIS A 69 2.32 -2.62 0.58
CA HIS A 69 1.10 -2.34 -0.21
C HIS A 69 0.63 -3.49 -1.10
N MET A 70 1.48 -4.48 -1.36
CA MET A 70 1.09 -5.67 -2.13
C MET A 70 0.19 -6.64 -1.33
N GLY A 71 0.01 -6.42 -0.02
CA GLY A 71 -0.88 -7.25 0.80
C GLY A 71 -0.42 -8.69 0.90
N PRO A 72 -1.28 -9.67 0.51
CA PRO A 72 -0.94 -11.10 0.62
C PRO A 72 0.07 -11.56 -0.45
N TRP A 73 0.31 -10.77 -1.49
CA TRP A 73 1.22 -11.13 -2.59
C TRP A 73 2.65 -10.72 -2.24
N THR A 74 3.29 -11.54 -1.42
CA THR A 74 4.61 -11.27 -0.83
C THR A 74 5.73 -12.10 -1.41
N LYS A 75 5.40 -13.09 -2.26
CA LYS A 75 6.37 -14.06 -2.76
C LYS A 75 6.80 -13.75 -4.19
N ASP A 76 8.06 -14.07 -4.49
CA ASP A 76 8.56 -14.04 -5.86
C ASP A 76 8.08 -15.26 -6.65
N TYR A 77 8.47 -15.35 -7.93
CA TYR A 77 8.08 -16.46 -8.79
C TYR A 77 8.65 -17.81 -8.36
N LYS A 78 9.67 -17.81 -7.50
CA LYS A 78 10.25 -19.04 -6.92
C LYS A 78 9.57 -19.45 -5.61
N GLY A 79 8.62 -18.68 -5.12
CA GLY A 79 7.92 -18.92 -3.86
C GLY A 79 8.63 -18.40 -2.63
N ASN A 80 9.69 -17.59 -2.78
CA ASN A 80 10.40 -16.97 -1.66
C ASN A 80 9.66 -15.74 -1.17
N GLU A 81 9.53 -15.61 0.16
CA GLU A 81 9.00 -14.38 0.78
C GLU A 81 9.97 -13.24 0.57
N VAL A 82 9.57 -12.20 -0.14
CA VAL A 82 10.41 -11.02 -0.45
C VAL A 82 9.82 -9.72 0.05
N LEU A 83 8.53 -9.69 0.38
CA LEU A 83 7.83 -8.47 0.82
C LEU A 83 7.21 -8.68 2.21
N PRO A 84 7.16 -7.62 3.04
CA PRO A 84 6.43 -7.67 4.30
C PRO A 84 4.92 -7.67 4.06
N LYS A 85 4.20 -8.35 4.94
CA LYS A 85 2.73 -8.32 4.95
C LYS A 85 2.23 -7.11 5.74
N PRO A 86 1.07 -6.53 5.37
CA PRO A 86 0.46 -5.48 6.17
C PRO A 86 -0.01 -6.05 7.52
N VAL A 87 0.37 -5.39 8.61
CA VAL A 87 0.04 -5.84 9.98
C VAL A 87 -0.79 -4.82 10.74
N ASN A 88 -0.62 -3.52 10.51
CA ASN A 88 -1.39 -2.48 11.18
C ASN A 88 -2.51 -1.92 10.29
N LYS A 89 -3.39 -1.12 10.89
CA LYS A 89 -4.55 -0.55 10.18
C LYS A 89 -4.17 0.34 9.00
N TYR A 90 -3.05 1.05 9.09
CA TYR A 90 -2.58 1.96 8.04
C TYR A 90 -2.09 1.17 6.81
N GLN A 91 -1.29 0.16 7.05
CA GLN A 91 -0.79 -0.72 6.00
C GLN A 91 -1.95 -1.46 5.30
N LYS A 92 -2.89 -1.97 6.08
CA LYS A 92 -4.08 -2.65 5.54
C LYS A 92 -4.96 -1.72 4.74
N PHE A 93 -5.11 -0.47 5.18
CA PHE A 93 -5.91 0.52 4.47
C PHE A 93 -5.27 0.92 3.14
N VAL A 94 -3.97 1.19 3.13
CA VAL A 94 -3.24 1.54 1.90
C VAL A 94 -3.30 0.39 0.89
N HIS A 95 -3.07 -0.85 1.34
CA HIS A 95 -3.23 -2.03 0.49
C HIS A 95 -4.66 -2.12 -0.07
N MET A 96 -5.67 -1.95 0.77
CA MET A 96 -7.07 -2.01 0.36
C MET A 96 -7.38 -0.99 -0.74
N CYS A 97 -6.96 0.26 -0.56
CA CYS A 97 -7.20 1.32 -1.54
C CYS A 97 -6.55 1.00 -2.89
N ASP A 98 -5.30 0.57 -2.89
CA ASP A 98 -4.58 0.18 -4.09
C ASP A 98 -5.26 -1.01 -4.79
N TYR A 99 -5.59 -2.03 -4.03
CA TYR A 99 -6.22 -3.24 -4.54
C TYR A 99 -7.59 -2.93 -5.17
N LEU A 100 -8.46 -2.21 -4.47
CA LEU A 100 -9.79 -1.88 -4.96
C LEU A 100 -9.74 -1.01 -6.21
N ALA A 101 -8.81 -0.05 -6.28
CA ALA A 101 -8.63 0.80 -7.44
C ALA A 101 -8.24 0.01 -8.70
N SER A 102 -7.61 -1.15 -8.54
CA SER A 102 -7.18 -2.00 -9.66
C SER A 102 -8.24 -3.01 -10.11
N ARG A 103 -9.36 -3.14 -9.40
CA ARG A 103 -10.40 -4.14 -9.70
C ARG A 103 -11.50 -3.58 -10.59
N LYS A 104 -11.93 -4.40 -11.56
CA LYS A 104 -13.03 -4.05 -12.47
C LYS A 104 -14.38 -4.51 -11.95
N PHE A 105 -14.42 -5.61 -11.20
CA PHE A 105 -15.63 -6.25 -10.72
C PHE A 105 -15.55 -6.44 -9.21
N LEU A 106 -16.48 -5.84 -8.49
CA LEU A 106 -16.57 -5.92 -7.03
C LEU A 106 -17.99 -6.29 -6.63
N ASN A 107 -18.12 -7.15 -5.62
CA ASN A 107 -19.37 -7.38 -4.92
C ASN A 107 -19.39 -6.53 -3.66
N ILE A 108 -20.43 -5.70 -3.51
CA ILE A 108 -20.56 -4.83 -2.35
C ILE A 108 -21.74 -5.33 -1.52
N ASN A 109 -21.46 -5.72 -0.28
CA ASN A 109 -22.48 -6.10 0.68
C ASN A 109 -22.67 -4.96 1.68
N PHE A 110 -23.68 -4.13 1.44
CA PHE A 110 -23.95 -2.96 2.26
C PHE A 110 -24.41 -3.30 3.68
N LYS A 111 -25.00 -4.47 3.89
CA LYS A 111 -25.44 -4.89 5.24
C LYS A 111 -24.26 -5.25 6.14
N GLU A 112 -23.22 -5.86 5.58
CA GLU A 112 -22.06 -6.35 6.30
C GLU A 112 -20.85 -5.44 6.15
N ASN A 113 -20.98 -4.32 5.41
CA ASN A 113 -19.91 -3.40 5.12
C ASN A 113 -18.68 -4.09 4.47
N GLU A 114 -18.94 -5.01 3.54
CA GLU A 114 -17.93 -5.79 2.86
C GLU A 114 -17.85 -5.43 1.39
N ILE A 115 -16.64 -5.42 0.87
CA ILE A 115 -16.36 -5.41 -0.57
C ILE A 115 -15.58 -6.68 -0.88
N VAL A 116 -16.11 -7.50 -1.78
CA VAL A 116 -15.50 -8.76 -2.18
C VAL A 116 -15.23 -8.72 -3.68
N ASP A 117 -14.01 -9.00 -4.09
CA ASP A 117 -13.69 -9.14 -5.48
C ASP A 117 -13.81 -10.61 -5.94
N TRP A 118 -13.63 -10.85 -7.25
CA TRP A 118 -13.72 -12.20 -7.80
C TRP A 118 -12.55 -13.11 -7.41
N HIS A 119 -11.46 -12.57 -6.86
CA HIS A 119 -10.38 -13.32 -6.21
C HIS A 119 -10.73 -13.69 -4.76
N LYS A 120 -11.93 -13.34 -4.29
CA LYS A 120 -12.42 -13.58 -2.94
C LYS A 120 -11.63 -12.87 -1.83
N GLN A 121 -10.89 -11.82 -2.15
CA GLN A 121 -10.32 -10.95 -1.13
C GLN A 121 -11.44 -10.06 -0.58
N THR A 122 -11.66 -10.13 0.72
CA THR A 122 -12.73 -9.40 1.40
C THR A 122 -12.16 -8.23 2.20
N PHE A 123 -12.77 -7.07 2.05
CA PHE A 123 -12.48 -5.88 2.85
C PHE A 123 -13.72 -5.49 3.65
N VAL A 124 -13.56 -5.32 4.96
CA VAL A 124 -14.60 -4.82 5.83
C VAL A 124 -14.47 -3.31 5.93
N ILE A 125 -15.53 -2.59 5.55
CA ILE A 125 -15.58 -1.14 5.59
C ILE A 125 -16.19 -0.71 6.91
N LEU A 126 -15.40 -0.02 7.75
CA LEU A 126 -15.86 0.54 9.01
C LEU A 126 -16.39 1.95 8.75
N LEU A 127 -17.70 2.09 8.81
CA LEU A 127 -18.37 3.38 8.71
C LEU A 127 -18.42 4.00 10.10
N SER A 128 -17.88 5.17 10.24
CA SER A 128 -17.95 5.95 11.49
C SER A 128 -18.94 7.08 11.38
#